data_4536fb31bfc935e1561105c2f9a9b358
#
_entry.id   4536fb31bfc935e1561105c2f9a9b358
#
_cell.length_a   1.000
_cell.length_b   1.000
_cell.length_c   1.000
_cell.angle_alpha   90.00
_cell.angle_beta   90.00
_cell.angle_gamma   90.00
#
_symmetry.space_group_name_H-M   'P 1'
#
loop_
_entity.id
_entity.type
_entity.pdbx_description
1 polymer ?
#
loop_
_entity_poly.entity_id
_entity_poly.type
_entity_poly.pdbx_seq_one_letter_code
_entity_poly.pdbx_strand_id
1 'polypeptide(L)'
;MKKGFITYSKAGVDIDEGARLVNLIKPLARSTSRPEVIAGVGGFGALFSGRFRKYKNPVLVSSTDGVGTKLRLAFMADEHRTIGIDLVAMSVNDLLTSGAEPLFFLDYFATGKLNAKKASDVIRGIAKGCSQAGCALVGGETAEMPGFYKEGEYDIAGFAVGVVERKGIIDGTKIRPGDAVIGMSSRGLHSNGYSLAXXXXAYMLSRYLMC
;
A
#
# COMPACT_ATOMS: atom_id res chain seq x y z
N MET A 1 18.54 9.50 44.50
CA MET A 1 18.28 8.81 43.19
C MET A 1 18.19 9.88 42.09
N LYS A 2 19.13 9.88 41.11
CA LYS A 2 19.02 10.78 39.94
C LYS A 2 17.79 10.36 39.12
N LYS A 3 16.78 11.22 39.04
CA LYS A 3 15.64 11.02 38.13
C LYS A 3 16.18 11.04 36.71
N GLY A 4 16.39 9.85 36.12
CA GLY A 4 16.76 9.74 34.71
C GLY A 4 15.59 10.23 33.86
N PHE A 5 15.86 11.10 32.89
CA PHE A 5 14.84 11.55 31.97
C PHE A 5 14.34 10.36 31.16
N ILE A 6 13.03 10.27 31.00
CA ILE A 6 12.38 9.32 30.09
C ILE A 6 12.49 9.93 28.69
N THR A 7 12.98 9.15 27.74
CA THR A 7 13.16 9.59 26.34
C THR A 7 12.42 8.62 25.42
N TYR A 8 12.11 9.07 24.22
CA TYR A 8 11.51 8.21 23.18
C TYR A 8 12.38 6.98 22.90
N SER A 9 13.69 7.16 22.85
CA SER A 9 14.65 6.06 22.63
C SER A 9 14.55 4.99 23.73
N LYS A 10 14.40 5.43 25.01
CA LYS A 10 14.20 4.49 26.13
C LYS A 10 12.84 3.78 26.06
N ALA A 11 11.87 4.38 25.39
CA ALA A 11 10.55 3.78 25.16
C ALA A 11 10.54 2.89 23.89
N GLY A 12 11.67 2.78 23.20
CA GLY A 12 11.82 1.90 22.02
C GLY A 12 11.48 2.58 20.70
N VAL A 13 11.36 3.92 20.67
CA VAL A 13 11.04 4.68 19.45
C VAL A 13 12.28 5.45 18.99
N ASP A 14 12.67 5.27 17.73
CA ASP A 14 13.87 5.90 17.16
C ASP A 14 13.51 7.03 16.19
N ILE A 15 13.52 8.27 16.71
CA ILE A 15 13.19 9.47 15.93
C ILE A 15 14.18 9.69 14.77
N ASP A 16 15.46 9.38 14.98
CA ASP A 16 16.48 9.57 13.95
C ASP A 16 16.29 8.57 12.80
N GLU A 17 15.93 7.33 13.10
CA GLU A 17 15.62 6.33 12.08
C GLU A 17 14.36 6.73 11.29
N GLY A 18 13.37 7.31 11.94
CA GLY A 18 12.21 7.90 11.28
C GLY A 18 12.59 9.01 10.30
N ALA A 19 13.43 9.96 10.76
CA ALA A 19 13.92 11.04 9.91
C ALA A 19 14.73 10.51 8.71
N ARG A 20 15.53 9.47 8.96
CA ARG A 20 16.30 8.78 7.91
C ARG A 20 15.37 8.17 6.87
N LEU A 21 14.31 7.49 7.31
CA LEU A 21 13.33 6.92 6.38
C LEU A 21 12.70 8.00 5.51
N VAL A 22 12.24 9.10 6.11
CA VAL A 22 11.62 10.21 5.35
C VAL A 22 12.56 10.70 4.23
N ASN A 23 13.85 10.81 4.51
CA ASN A 23 14.83 11.22 3.50
C ASN A 23 14.97 10.19 2.36
N LEU A 24 14.89 8.90 2.68
CA LEU A 24 14.95 7.83 1.68
C LEU A 24 13.71 7.80 0.78
N ILE A 25 12.53 8.09 1.33
CA ILE A 25 11.28 7.94 0.58
C ILE A 25 10.87 9.19 -0.22
N LYS A 26 11.35 10.38 0.14
CA LYS A 26 11.04 11.62 -0.60
C LYS A 26 11.29 11.50 -2.12
N PRO A 27 12.46 11.02 -2.59
CA PRO A 27 12.67 10.88 -4.04
C PRO A 27 11.77 9.81 -4.66
N LEU A 28 11.42 8.75 -3.92
CA LEU A 28 10.49 7.71 -4.41
C LEU A 28 9.10 8.31 -4.63
N ALA A 29 8.59 9.08 -3.67
CA ALA A 29 7.31 9.75 -3.81
C ALA A 29 7.31 10.73 -4.99
N ARG A 30 8.38 11.55 -5.10
CA ARG A 30 8.53 12.51 -6.21
C ARG A 30 8.50 11.83 -7.58
N SER A 31 9.05 10.63 -7.70
CA SER A 31 9.09 9.92 -9.00
C SER A 31 7.69 9.51 -9.50
N THR A 32 6.68 9.55 -8.62
CA THR A 32 5.29 9.23 -8.99
C THR A 32 4.44 10.49 -9.19
N SER A 33 5.05 11.69 -9.10
CA SER A 33 4.29 12.94 -9.04
C SER A 33 3.45 13.19 -10.29
N ARG A 34 2.30 13.81 -10.10
CA ARG A 34 1.36 14.22 -11.14
C ARG A 34 1.23 15.75 -11.10
N PRO A 35 0.79 16.38 -12.22
CA PRO A 35 0.61 17.85 -12.23
C PRO A 35 -0.33 18.39 -11.16
N GLU A 36 -1.25 17.57 -10.67
CA GLU A 36 -2.22 17.95 -9.64
C GLU A 36 -1.62 17.96 -8.22
N VAL A 37 -0.43 17.38 -8.00
CA VAL A 37 0.22 17.38 -6.68
C VAL A 37 0.80 18.78 -6.41
N ILE A 38 0.27 19.45 -5.40
CA ILE A 38 0.74 20.78 -4.95
C ILE A 38 1.80 20.60 -3.86
N ALA A 39 1.58 19.69 -2.92
CA ALA A 39 2.52 19.34 -1.87
C ALA A 39 2.33 17.87 -1.48
N GLY A 40 3.43 17.17 -1.26
CA GLY A 40 3.43 15.76 -0.89
C GLY A 40 4.22 15.49 0.37
N VAL A 41 5.04 14.44 0.37
CA VAL A 41 5.76 13.93 1.55
C VAL A 41 6.63 15.02 2.21
N GLY A 42 6.43 15.21 3.51
CA GLY A 42 7.21 16.14 4.33
C GLY A 42 6.39 17.11 5.16
N GLY A 43 5.09 17.22 4.90
CA GLY A 43 4.16 18.00 5.71
C GLY A 43 3.19 17.10 6.47
N PHE A 44 2.28 17.71 7.22
CA PHE A 44 1.26 16.96 7.95
C PHE A 44 0.16 16.42 7.03
N GLY A 45 0.05 16.95 5.83
CA GLY A 45 -0.91 16.48 4.84
C GLY A 45 -0.43 16.78 3.44
N ALA A 46 -0.89 16.00 2.48
CA ALA A 46 -0.64 16.23 1.07
C ALA A 46 -1.69 17.20 0.51
N LEU A 47 -1.29 18.04 -0.43
CA LEU A 47 -2.19 18.95 -1.13
C LEU A 47 -2.30 18.51 -2.58
N PHE A 48 -3.52 18.22 -3.01
CA PHE A 48 -3.81 17.75 -4.36
C PHE A 48 -4.89 18.64 -4.97
N SER A 49 -4.65 19.14 -6.18
CA SER A 49 -5.60 20.03 -6.87
C SER A 49 -6.89 19.28 -7.22
N GLY A 50 -8.03 19.82 -6.82
CA GLY A 50 -9.35 19.32 -7.21
C GLY A 50 -9.81 19.81 -8.59
N ARG A 51 -8.91 20.38 -9.40
CA ARG A 51 -9.28 20.96 -10.70
C ARG A 51 -9.15 19.90 -11.81
N PHE A 52 -10.19 19.09 -11.96
CA PHE A 52 -10.23 17.96 -12.89
C PHE A 52 -10.80 18.42 -14.27
N ARG A 53 -9.95 19.07 -15.10
CA ARG A 53 -10.38 19.73 -16.36
C ARG A 53 -11.08 18.79 -17.35
N LYS A 54 -10.78 17.49 -17.35
CA LYS A 54 -11.38 16.54 -18.29
C LYS A 54 -12.74 16.00 -17.83
N TYR A 55 -13.15 16.34 -16.60
CA TYR A 55 -14.43 15.87 -16.01
C TYR A 55 -15.38 17.05 -15.88
N LYS A 56 -16.61 16.87 -16.35
CA LYS A 56 -17.67 17.89 -16.23
C LYS A 56 -18.37 17.82 -14.86
N ASN A 57 -18.55 16.61 -14.36
CA ASN A 57 -19.21 16.34 -13.10
C ASN A 57 -18.44 15.25 -12.34
N PRO A 58 -17.24 15.58 -11.83
CA PRO A 58 -16.37 14.59 -11.20
C PRO A 58 -16.94 14.05 -9.90
N VAL A 59 -16.79 12.75 -9.70
CA VAL A 59 -17.11 12.04 -8.46
C VAL A 59 -15.82 11.40 -7.96
N LEU A 60 -15.48 11.61 -6.70
CA LEU A 60 -14.32 10.95 -6.09
C LEU A 60 -14.71 9.55 -5.63
N VAL A 61 -13.82 8.61 -5.82
CA VAL A 61 -13.93 7.23 -5.36
C VAL A 61 -12.73 6.96 -4.45
N SER A 62 -12.94 6.31 -3.32
CA SER A 62 -11.85 5.95 -2.41
C SER A 62 -11.94 4.48 -2.04
N SER A 63 -10.78 3.90 -1.77
CA SER A 63 -10.65 2.52 -1.30
C SER A 63 -9.51 2.43 -0.31
N THR A 64 -9.55 1.41 0.54
CA THR A 64 -8.45 1.08 1.44
C THR A 64 -8.34 -0.43 1.53
N ASP A 65 -7.10 -0.92 1.54
CA ASP A 65 -6.84 -2.35 1.66
C ASP A 65 -5.46 -2.58 2.28
N GLY A 66 -5.21 -3.80 2.70
CA GLY A 66 -3.91 -4.26 3.19
C GLY A 66 -3.45 -5.48 2.41
N VAL A 67 -2.16 -5.82 2.54
CA VAL A 67 -1.62 -7.00 1.85
C VAL A 67 -2.05 -8.30 2.54
N GLY A 68 -2.19 -8.25 3.87
CA GLY A 68 -2.61 -9.43 4.63
C GLY A 68 -1.51 -10.50 4.75
N THR A 69 -1.93 -11.77 4.78
CA THR A 69 -1.03 -12.89 5.13
C THR A 69 0.12 -13.12 4.14
N LYS A 70 0.07 -12.55 2.94
CA LYS A 70 1.21 -12.59 2.00
C LYS A 70 2.47 -11.95 2.63
N LEU A 71 2.31 -11.01 3.58
CA LEU A 71 3.45 -10.41 4.30
C LEU A 71 4.35 -11.48 4.95
N ARG A 72 3.78 -12.60 5.40
CA ARG A 72 4.58 -13.69 6.00
C ARG A 72 5.62 -14.23 5.01
N LEU A 73 5.28 -14.28 3.71
CA LEU A 73 6.24 -14.71 2.69
C LEU A 73 7.37 -13.69 2.53
N ALA A 74 7.02 -12.39 2.58
CA ALA A 74 8.04 -11.34 2.52
C ALA A 74 9.03 -11.47 3.70
N PHE A 75 8.52 -11.75 4.89
CA PHE A 75 9.37 -11.96 6.08
C PHE A 75 10.24 -13.21 5.94
N MET A 76 9.66 -14.33 5.50
CA MET A 76 10.38 -15.61 5.34
C MET A 76 11.47 -15.55 4.27
N ALA A 77 11.21 -14.83 3.19
CA ALA A 77 12.16 -14.67 2.07
C ALA A 77 13.11 -13.49 2.25
N ASP A 78 12.86 -12.64 3.25
CA ASP A 78 13.54 -11.34 3.46
C ASP A 78 13.53 -10.50 2.17
N GLU A 79 12.41 -10.54 1.43
CA GLU A 79 12.24 -9.77 0.19
C GLU A 79 11.05 -8.81 0.34
N HIS A 80 11.35 -7.53 0.35
CA HIS A 80 10.37 -6.49 0.69
C HIS A 80 10.07 -5.53 -0.47
N ARG A 81 10.83 -5.61 -1.58
CA ARG A 81 10.76 -4.62 -2.67
C ARG A 81 9.53 -4.77 -3.56
N THR A 82 8.88 -5.94 -3.54
CA THR A 82 7.73 -6.18 -4.42
C THR A 82 6.38 -6.09 -3.70
N ILE A 83 6.37 -6.26 -2.38
CA ILE A 83 5.12 -6.34 -1.62
C ILE A 83 4.31 -5.03 -1.68
N GLY A 84 4.99 -3.91 -1.85
CA GLY A 84 4.32 -2.61 -2.03
C GLY A 84 3.54 -2.51 -3.34
N ILE A 85 3.96 -3.24 -4.38
CA ILE A 85 3.21 -3.31 -5.65
C ILE A 85 1.85 -3.99 -5.40
N ASP A 86 1.85 -5.07 -4.62
CA ASP A 86 0.61 -5.76 -4.23
C ASP A 86 -0.33 -4.82 -3.50
N LEU A 87 0.20 -4.03 -2.55
CA LEU A 87 -0.61 -3.09 -1.77
C LEU A 87 -1.33 -2.08 -2.67
N VAL A 88 -0.58 -1.47 -3.61
CA VAL A 88 -1.17 -0.50 -4.54
C VAL A 88 -2.22 -1.19 -5.43
N ALA A 89 -1.90 -2.36 -5.94
CA ALA A 89 -2.82 -3.11 -6.82
C ALA A 89 -4.14 -3.43 -6.10
N MET A 90 -4.08 -3.84 -4.83
CA MET A 90 -5.27 -4.13 -4.02
C MET A 90 -6.21 -2.92 -3.99
N SER A 91 -5.68 -1.76 -3.61
CA SER A 91 -6.48 -0.53 -3.47
C SER A 91 -6.93 0.01 -4.83
N VAL A 92 -6.04 0.03 -5.82
CA VAL A 92 -6.33 0.63 -7.13
C VAL A 92 -7.36 -0.20 -7.89
N ASN A 93 -7.30 -1.53 -7.80
CA ASN A 93 -8.27 -2.39 -8.48
C ASN A 93 -9.69 -2.14 -7.98
N ASP A 94 -9.86 -1.81 -6.69
CA ASP A 94 -11.17 -1.42 -6.15
C ASP A 94 -11.70 -0.14 -6.81
N LEU A 95 -10.83 0.86 -7.02
CA LEU A 95 -11.23 2.09 -7.73
C LEU A 95 -11.70 1.76 -9.15
N LEU A 96 -10.98 0.87 -9.84
CA LEU A 96 -11.27 0.50 -11.23
C LEU A 96 -12.64 -0.16 -11.38
N THR A 97 -13.13 -0.88 -10.36
CA THR A 97 -14.46 -1.50 -10.42
C THR A 97 -15.57 -0.47 -10.61
N SER A 98 -15.33 0.77 -10.14
CA SER A 98 -16.28 1.88 -10.32
C SER A 98 -16.01 2.71 -11.58
N GLY A 99 -15.01 2.33 -12.38
CA GLY A 99 -14.59 3.08 -13.56
C GLY A 99 -13.74 4.31 -13.27
N ALA A 100 -13.16 4.40 -12.06
CA ALA A 100 -12.40 5.56 -11.63
C ALA A 100 -10.95 5.52 -12.09
N GLU A 101 -10.43 6.66 -12.52
CA GLU A 101 -9.00 6.87 -12.75
C GLU A 101 -8.32 7.11 -11.40
N PRO A 102 -7.28 6.33 -11.04
CA PRO A 102 -6.53 6.58 -9.81
C PRO A 102 -5.82 7.94 -9.86
N LEU A 103 -5.87 8.69 -8.76
CA LEU A 103 -5.26 10.01 -8.64
C LEU A 103 -4.05 10.00 -7.72
N PHE A 104 -4.26 9.54 -6.48
CA PHE A 104 -3.19 9.51 -5.49
C PHE A 104 -3.37 8.39 -4.49
N PHE A 105 -2.28 8.09 -3.80
CA PHE A 105 -2.14 6.99 -2.87
C PHE A 105 -1.46 7.47 -1.58
N LEU A 106 -1.88 6.92 -0.45
CA LEU A 106 -1.25 7.08 0.85
C LEU A 106 -1.04 5.69 1.45
N ASP A 107 0.04 5.52 2.20
CA ASP A 107 0.30 4.26 2.89
C ASP A 107 0.33 4.45 4.41
N TYR A 108 0.07 3.36 5.11
CA TYR A 108 0.31 3.24 6.55
C TYR A 108 1.25 2.06 6.74
N PHE A 109 2.41 2.33 7.34
CA PHE A 109 3.42 1.31 7.64
C PHE A 109 3.58 1.25 9.16
N ALA A 110 3.29 0.09 9.77
CA ALA A 110 3.38 -0.11 11.22
C ALA A 110 4.34 -1.24 11.54
N THR A 111 5.23 -1.03 12.52
CA THR A 111 6.24 -2.02 12.89
C THR A 111 6.57 -1.93 14.39
N GLY A 112 7.11 -2.99 14.96
CA GLY A 112 7.56 -2.97 16.36
C GLY A 112 8.85 -2.20 16.56
N LYS A 113 9.76 -2.25 15.56
CA LYS A 113 11.02 -1.51 15.57
C LYS A 113 11.36 -1.12 14.13
N LEU A 114 11.54 0.16 13.92
CA LEU A 114 11.75 0.69 12.58
C LEU A 114 13.15 0.32 12.05
N ASN A 115 13.17 -0.18 10.82
CA ASN A 115 14.38 -0.33 10.02
C ASN A 115 14.16 0.46 8.73
N ALA A 116 14.80 1.61 8.61
CA ALA A 116 14.56 2.53 7.51
C ALA A 116 14.90 1.92 6.14
N LYS A 117 15.90 1.03 6.09
CA LYS A 117 16.24 0.36 4.83
C LYS A 117 15.10 -0.57 4.38
N LYS A 118 14.63 -1.44 5.28
CA LYS A 118 13.54 -2.37 4.99
C LYS A 118 12.25 -1.60 4.63
N ALA A 119 11.89 -0.61 5.42
CA ALA A 119 10.73 0.23 5.15
C ALA A 119 10.85 0.94 3.79
N SER A 120 12.04 1.49 3.47
CA SER A 120 12.25 2.15 2.18
C SER A 120 12.14 1.17 1.01
N ASP A 121 12.50 -0.10 1.19
CA ASP A 121 12.32 -1.12 0.14
C ASP A 121 10.82 -1.40 -0.10
N VAL A 122 10.01 -1.45 0.96
CA VAL A 122 8.54 -1.56 0.84
C VAL A 122 7.98 -0.34 0.09
N ILE A 123 8.37 0.87 0.51
CA ILE A 123 7.88 2.13 -0.11
C ILE A 123 8.35 2.22 -1.57
N ARG A 124 9.50 1.68 -1.91
CA ARG A 124 9.96 1.57 -3.31
C ARG A 124 8.98 0.73 -4.13
N GLY A 125 8.50 -0.37 -3.57
CA GLY A 125 7.45 -1.19 -4.19
C GLY A 125 6.15 -0.41 -4.36
N ILE A 126 5.75 0.36 -3.34
CA ILE A 126 4.56 1.22 -3.42
C ILE A 126 4.72 2.27 -4.54
N ALA A 127 5.86 2.96 -4.59
CA ALA A 127 6.12 3.95 -5.65
C ALA A 127 6.08 3.29 -7.04
N LYS A 128 6.63 2.08 -7.16
CA LYS A 128 6.58 1.33 -8.44
C LYS A 128 5.13 1.01 -8.82
N GLY A 129 4.33 0.53 -7.87
CA GLY A 129 2.90 0.26 -8.10
C GLY A 129 2.14 1.53 -8.49
N CYS A 130 2.40 2.64 -7.79
CA CYS A 130 1.79 3.94 -8.11
C CYS A 130 2.14 4.40 -9.53
N SER A 131 3.41 4.26 -9.93
CA SER A 131 3.83 4.59 -11.29
C SER A 131 3.11 3.73 -12.34
N GLN A 132 2.95 2.43 -12.06
CA GLN A 132 2.23 1.52 -12.96
C GLN A 132 0.74 1.87 -13.06
N ALA A 133 0.13 2.31 -11.95
CA ALA A 133 -1.27 2.69 -11.87
C ALA A 133 -1.54 4.12 -12.36
N GLY A 134 -0.49 4.91 -12.59
CA GLY A 134 -0.62 6.31 -13.01
C GLY A 134 -1.10 7.24 -11.90
N CYS A 135 -0.88 6.87 -10.62
CA CYS A 135 -1.26 7.71 -9.47
C CYS A 135 -0.02 8.18 -8.70
N ALA A 136 -0.18 9.23 -7.92
CA ALA A 136 0.92 9.82 -7.15
C ALA A 136 0.93 9.28 -5.72
N LEU A 137 2.09 8.82 -5.24
CA LEU A 137 2.30 8.57 -3.82
C LEU A 137 2.53 9.92 -3.14
N VAL A 138 1.53 10.41 -2.42
CA VAL A 138 1.55 11.79 -1.91
C VAL A 138 1.87 11.87 -0.42
N GLY A 139 1.81 10.76 0.30
CA GLY A 139 2.08 10.77 1.74
C GLY A 139 1.83 9.40 2.35
N GLY A 140 1.86 9.37 3.66
CA GLY A 140 1.61 8.16 4.42
C GLY A 140 1.98 8.38 5.88
N GLU A 141 1.96 7.30 6.65
CA GLU A 141 2.32 7.32 8.06
C GLU A 141 3.23 6.14 8.37
N THR A 142 4.24 6.36 9.18
CA THR A 142 5.10 5.30 9.69
C THR A 142 4.99 5.27 11.22
N ALA A 143 4.42 4.18 11.75
CA ALA A 143 4.18 4.01 13.17
C ALA A 143 5.16 2.98 13.75
N GLU A 144 5.99 3.43 14.70
CA GLU A 144 6.84 2.54 15.47
C GLU A 144 6.13 2.23 16.79
N MET A 145 5.75 0.94 16.97
CA MET A 145 4.93 0.49 18.10
C MET A 145 5.63 -0.68 18.83
N PRO A 146 6.59 -0.36 19.71
CA PRO A 146 7.34 -1.39 20.44
C PRO A 146 6.43 -2.33 21.23
N GLY A 147 6.66 -3.63 21.08
CA GLY A 147 5.89 -4.67 21.76
C GLY A 147 4.58 -5.05 21.08
N PHE A 148 4.18 -4.33 20.04
CA PHE A 148 2.95 -4.64 19.30
C PHE A 148 3.22 -5.62 18.15
N TYR A 149 4.31 -5.40 17.42
CA TYR A 149 4.81 -6.31 16.38
C TYR A 149 6.12 -6.93 16.82
N LYS A 150 6.40 -8.14 16.36
CA LYS A 150 7.71 -8.78 16.59
C LYS A 150 8.79 -8.03 15.80
N GLU A 151 10.01 -8.14 16.27
CA GLU A 151 11.15 -7.54 15.57
C GLU A 151 11.23 -8.10 14.15
N GLY A 152 11.37 -7.21 13.17
CA GLY A 152 11.43 -7.56 11.76
C GLY A 152 10.07 -7.68 11.07
N GLU A 153 8.97 -7.74 11.83
CA GLU A 153 7.61 -7.78 11.27
C GLU A 153 7.03 -6.37 11.13
N TYR A 154 6.14 -6.22 10.16
CA TYR A 154 5.40 -4.98 9.94
C TYR A 154 4.04 -5.30 9.33
N ASP A 155 3.14 -4.32 9.39
CA ASP A 155 1.89 -4.35 8.63
C ASP A 155 1.85 -3.14 7.72
N ILE A 156 1.15 -3.28 6.58
CA ILE A 156 0.99 -2.20 5.63
C ILE A 156 -0.45 -2.14 5.13
N ALA A 157 -0.96 -0.91 5.07
CA ALA A 157 -2.27 -0.63 4.50
C ALA A 157 -2.13 0.51 3.50
N GLY A 158 -3.00 0.52 2.50
CA GLY A 158 -3.04 1.54 1.47
C GLY A 158 -4.39 2.23 1.44
N PHE A 159 -4.36 3.49 1.05
CA PHE A 159 -5.55 4.29 0.83
C PHE A 159 -5.39 4.98 -0.53
N ALA A 160 -6.31 4.68 -1.44
CA ALA A 160 -6.29 5.23 -2.79
C ALA A 160 -7.51 6.12 -3.04
N VAL A 161 -7.31 7.19 -3.80
CA VAL A 161 -8.39 8.07 -4.25
C VAL A 161 -8.32 8.18 -5.77
N GLY A 162 -9.47 8.03 -6.40
CA GLY A 162 -9.64 8.18 -7.84
C GLY A 162 -10.77 9.11 -8.18
N VAL A 163 -10.98 9.36 -9.47
CA VAL A 163 -12.03 10.22 -9.96
C VAL A 163 -12.72 9.55 -11.14
N VAL A 164 -14.04 9.72 -11.23
CA VAL A 164 -14.83 9.23 -12.35
C VAL A 164 -15.86 10.29 -12.74
N GLU A 165 -16.18 10.40 -14.04
CA GLU A 165 -17.32 11.22 -14.48
C GLU A 165 -18.61 10.61 -13.95
N ARG A 166 -19.52 11.41 -13.37
CA ARG A 166 -20.76 10.90 -12.77
C ARG A 166 -21.52 9.93 -13.68
N LYS A 167 -21.60 10.25 -14.98
CA LYS A 167 -22.28 9.38 -15.97
C LYS A 167 -21.46 8.16 -16.37
N GLY A 168 -20.20 8.11 -15.99
CA GLY A 168 -19.28 7.02 -16.26
C GLY A 168 -19.16 6.00 -15.14
N ILE A 169 -19.87 6.20 -14.02
CA ILE A 169 -19.81 5.28 -12.89
C ILE A 169 -20.28 3.88 -13.34
N ILE A 170 -19.46 2.88 -13.02
CA ILE A 170 -19.80 1.46 -13.23
C ILE A 170 -20.36 0.94 -11.91
N ASP A 171 -21.65 0.57 -11.91
CA ASP A 171 -22.36 0.12 -10.70
C ASP A 171 -23.12 -1.20 -10.93
N GLY A 172 -22.91 -1.83 -12.08
CA GLY A 172 -23.57 -3.11 -12.43
C GLY A 172 -24.97 -2.97 -13.00
N THR A 173 -25.60 -1.78 -12.91
CA THR A 173 -27.00 -1.62 -13.34
C THR A 173 -27.23 -1.82 -14.84
N LYS A 174 -26.16 -1.73 -15.64
CA LYS A 174 -26.23 -1.87 -17.09
C LYS A 174 -26.00 -3.30 -17.59
N ILE A 175 -25.61 -4.21 -16.69
CA ILE A 175 -25.31 -5.60 -17.04
C ILE A 175 -26.60 -6.30 -17.49
N ARG A 176 -26.53 -7.05 -18.62
CA ARG A 176 -27.68 -7.73 -19.22
C ARG A 176 -27.32 -9.18 -19.54
N PRO A 177 -28.31 -10.10 -19.54
CA PRO A 177 -28.10 -11.42 -20.11
C PRO A 177 -27.66 -11.31 -21.59
N GLY A 178 -26.58 -12.00 -21.92
CA GLY A 178 -25.97 -11.93 -23.25
C GLY A 178 -24.69 -11.10 -23.31
N ASP A 179 -24.36 -10.37 -22.23
CA ASP A 179 -23.08 -9.67 -22.17
C ASP A 179 -21.92 -10.68 -22.15
N ALA A 180 -20.82 -10.33 -22.81
CA ALA A 180 -19.63 -11.18 -22.84
C ALA A 180 -18.85 -11.08 -21.53
N VAL A 181 -18.53 -12.22 -20.95
CA VAL A 181 -17.64 -12.30 -19.78
C VAL A 181 -16.21 -12.49 -20.29
N ILE A 182 -15.35 -11.53 -19.99
CA ILE A 182 -13.95 -11.54 -20.44
C ILE A 182 -13.04 -11.91 -19.27
N GLY A 183 -12.22 -12.94 -19.45
CA GLY A 183 -11.20 -13.34 -18.49
C GLY A 183 -9.82 -12.91 -18.95
N MET A 184 -8.99 -12.49 -18.02
CA MET A 184 -7.58 -12.20 -18.26
C MET A 184 -6.74 -13.24 -17.53
N SER A 185 -5.70 -13.77 -18.20
CA SER A 185 -4.80 -14.73 -17.58
C SER A 185 -4.02 -14.08 -16.42
N SER A 186 -3.82 -14.86 -15.37
CA SER A 186 -3.00 -14.45 -14.21
C SER A 186 -1.59 -15.03 -14.36
N ARG A 187 -0.60 -14.30 -13.85
CA ARG A 187 0.80 -14.77 -13.76
C ARG A 187 1.05 -15.64 -12.52
N GLY A 188 0.00 -15.93 -11.75
CA GLY A 188 0.06 -16.70 -10.53
C GLY A 188 -0.80 -16.07 -9.45
N LEU A 189 -0.52 -16.40 -8.20
CA LEU A 189 -1.22 -15.82 -7.05
C LEU A 189 -0.82 -14.35 -6.89
N HIS A 190 -1.81 -13.48 -6.74
CA HIS A 190 -1.55 -12.05 -6.50
C HIS A 190 -1.43 -11.78 -4.98
N SER A 191 -2.35 -11.01 -4.37
CA SER A 191 -2.29 -10.73 -2.93
C SER A 191 -3.31 -11.53 -2.13
N ASN A 192 -4.51 -11.71 -2.66
CA ASN A 192 -5.60 -12.40 -1.94
C ASN A 192 -5.38 -13.90 -1.92
N GLY A 193 -5.92 -14.55 -0.87
CA GLY A 193 -5.97 -16.00 -0.76
C GLY A 193 -4.75 -16.65 -0.12
N TYR A 194 -3.78 -15.90 0.38
CA TYR A 194 -2.56 -16.47 0.94
C TYR A 194 -2.79 -17.23 2.25
N SER A 195 -3.82 -16.90 3.02
CA SER A 195 -4.20 -17.72 4.18
C SER A 195 -4.56 -19.15 3.75
N LEU A 196 -5.30 -19.27 2.68
CA LEU A 196 -5.65 -20.58 2.09
C LEU A 196 -4.43 -21.24 1.45
N ALA A 197 -3.69 -20.51 0.69
CA ALA A 197 -2.46 -21.02 0.05
C ALA A 197 -1.45 -21.52 1.07
N UNK A 198 -1.37 -20.91 1.98
CA UNK A 198 -0.48 -21.27 3.02
C UNK A 198 -0.91 -22.48 3.75
N UNK A 199 -2.04 -22.68 3.74
CA UNK A 199 -2.63 -23.79 4.35
C UNK A 199 -2.51 -25.03 3.49
N UNK A 200 -2.50 -24.78 2.42
CA UNK A 200 -2.31 -25.79 1.48
C UNK A 200 -0.90 -26.30 1.39
N UNK A 201 -0.20 -25.48 1.48
CA UNK A 201 1.16 -25.77 1.50
C UNK A 201 1.55 -26.50 2.72
N ALA A 202 1.21 -26.03 3.80
CA ALA A 202 1.51 -26.73 5.05
C ALA A 202 0.88 -28.14 5.09
N TYR A 203 -0.37 -28.26 4.67
CA TYR A 203 -1.03 -29.55 4.61
C TYR A 203 -0.35 -30.53 3.64
N MET A 204 0.05 -30.03 2.49
CA MET A 204 0.75 -30.88 1.50
C MET A 204 2.12 -31.30 2.03
N LEU A 205 2.85 -30.35 2.63
CA LEU A 205 4.18 -30.63 3.22
C LEU A 205 4.07 -31.69 4.33
N SER A 206 3.06 -31.58 5.20
CA SER A 206 2.88 -32.56 6.30
C SER A 206 2.62 -33.98 5.74
N ARG A 207 1.90 -34.09 4.65
CA ARG A 207 1.65 -35.39 4.00
C ARG A 207 2.91 -35.98 3.36
N TYR A 208 3.74 -35.13 2.76
CA TYR A 208 5.00 -35.58 2.14
C TYR A 208 6.05 -35.99 3.17
N LEU A 209 6.05 -35.35 4.35
CA LEU A 209 7.01 -35.65 5.43
C LEU A 209 6.59 -36.86 6.28
N MET A 210 5.36 -37.36 6.14
CA MET A 210 4.88 -38.54 6.87
C MET A 210 4.90 -39.82 6.01
N CYS A 211 5.40 -39.77 4.80
CA CYS A 211 5.70 -40.93 3.96
C CYS A 211 7.20 -41.21 3.92
#